data_a95802c691fcaa951ccb4e7dfa214845
#
_entry.id   a95802c691fcaa951ccb4e7dfa214845
#
_cell.length_a   1.000
_cell.length_b   1.000
_cell.length_c   1.000
_cell.angle_alpha   90.00
_cell.angle_beta   90.00
_cell.angle_gamma   90.00
#
_symmetry.space_group_name_H-M   'P 1'
#
loop_
_entity.id
_entity.type
_entity.pdbx_description
1 polymer ?
#
loop_
_entity_poly.entity_id
_entity_poly.type
_entity_poly.pdbx_seq_one_letter_code
_entity_poly.pdbx_strand_id
1 'polypeptide(L)'
;MICKICLKKINTFNFINLFSPQPICNKCFSEMNPHFHSFKNAQNIKCFAIYSYNNKIREMLYLLKGAYDFEMSKCFLHHFKEYLNLKYWNYTLVFAPSYKGDDEERGFNHVVSIFSVLKLKSLQILHKIDKVKQSDLSSEERKNIGNHLSIDNVDLTNVKVLLVDDVYTTGSTISACIELLRRQGAKKIKVLVMSKRFK
;
A
#
# COMPACT_ATOMS: atom_id res chain seq x y z
N MET A 1 15.33 -14.68 18.07
CA MET A 1 14.34 -14.52 16.98
C MET A 1 14.91 -15.04 15.66
N ILE A 2 14.02 -15.39 14.70
CA ILE A 2 14.42 -15.85 13.36
C ILE A 2 13.98 -14.79 12.34
N CYS A 3 14.86 -14.43 11.41
CA CYS A 3 14.55 -13.53 10.31
C CYS A 3 13.51 -14.16 9.38
N LYS A 4 12.42 -13.46 9.12
CA LYS A 4 11.32 -13.98 8.28
C LYS A 4 11.68 -14.10 6.79
N ILE A 5 12.77 -13.46 6.34
CA ILE A 5 13.21 -13.51 4.94
C ILE A 5 14.23 -14.62 4.72
N CYS A 6 15.33 -14.65 5.50
CA CYS A 6 16.45 -15.58 5.27
C CYS A 6 16.48 -16.76 6.27
N LEU A 7 15.53 -16.82 7.20
CA LEU A 7 15.38 -17.84 8.24
C LEU A 7 16.59 -17.98 9.19
N LYS A 8 17.56 -17.08 9.12
CA LYS A 8 18.72 -17.08 10.03
C LYS A 8 18.35 -16.47 11.38
N LYS A 9 19.02 -16.94 12.44
CA LYS A 9 18.86 -16.40 13.81
C LYS A 9 19.30 -14.93 13.82
N ILE A 10 18.47 -14.07 14.38
CA ILE A 10 18.79 -12.65 14.60
C ILE A 10 19.43 -12.54 15.97
N ASN A 11 20.75 -12.28 15.98
CA ASN A 11 21.49 -12.03 17.21
C ASN A 11 21.40 -10.53 17.56
N THR A 12 20.38 -10.16 18.34
CA THR A 12 20.23 -8.79 18.79
C THR A 12 19.92 -8.79 20.27
N PHE A 13 20.96 -8.56 21.07
CA PHE A 13 20.83 -8.15 22.46
C PHE A 13 20.72 -6.61 22.50
N ASN A 14 19.52 -6.07 22.30
CA ASN A 14 19.22 -4.67 22.52
C ASN A 14 17.89 -4.57 23.27
N PHE A 15 17.85 -3.78 24.34
CA PHE A 15 16.63 -3.52 25.14
C PHE A 15 15.45 -3.08 24.28
N ILE A 16 15.70 -2.35 23.17
CA ILE A 16 14.68 -1.91 22.20
C ILE A 16 13.99 -3.11 21.52
N ASN A 17 14.73 -4.20 21.28
CA ASN A 17 14.18 -5.41 20.63
C ASN A 17 13.27 -6.24 21.54
N LEU A 18 13.29 -6.00 22.84
CA LEU A 18 12.37 -6.64 23.79
C LEU A 18 10.94 -6.11 23.62
N PHE A 19 10.80 -4.81 23.30
CA PHE A 19 9.51 -4.14 23.15
C PHE A 19 9.01 -4.04 21.70
N SER A 20 9.91 -4.16 20.72
CA SER A 20 9.58 -4.12 19.29
C SER A 20 10.46 -5.12 18.54
N PRO A 21 10.09 -6.41 18.56
CA PRO A 21 10.88 -7.47 17.94
C PRO A 21 10.99 -7.24 16.42
N GLN A 22 12.23 -7.25 15.91
CA GLN A 22 12.55 -7.03 14.51
C GLN A 22 12.19 -8.26 13.67
N PRO A 23 11.30 -8.16 12.67
CA PRO A 23 10.90 -9.32 11.85
C PRO A 23 12.01 -9.76 10.88
N ILE A 24 12.98 -8.90 10.58
CA ILE A 24 14.05 -9.14 9.60
C ILE A 24 15.43 -8.75 10.17
N CYS A 25 16.47 -9.43 9.71
CA CYS A 25 17.85 -9.10 10.09
C CYS A 25 18.38 -7.89 9.30
N ASN A 26 19.44 -7.26 9.81
CA ASN A 26 20.06 -6.08 9.19
C ASN A 26 20.51 -6.34 7.74
N LYS A 27 21.02 -7.55 7.42
CA LYS A 27 21.41 -7.92 6.07
C LYS A 27 20.20 -7.87 5.11
N CYS A 28 19.10 -8.55 5.46
CA CYS A 28 17.90 -8.53 4.63
C CYS A 28 17.31 -7.13 4.51
N PHE A 29 17.34 -6.34 5.57
CA PHE A 29 16.90 -4.94 5.54
C PHE A 29 17.77 -4.08 4.60
N SER A 30 19.10 -4.23 4.64
CA SER A 30 19.99 -3.49 3.73
C SER A 30 19.78 -3.89 2.26
N GLU A 31 19.49 -5.17 1.97
CA GLU A 31 19.17 -5.66 0.62
C GLU A 31 17.84 -5.08 0.07
N MET A 32 16.89 -4.72 0.94
CA MET A 32 15.68 -3.99 0.53
C MET A 32 16.02 -2.58 0.02
N ASN A 33 17.20 -2.04 0.39
CA ASN A 33 17.72 -0.75 -0.02
C ASN A 33 16.69 0.39 0.21
N PRO A 34 16.33 0.70 1.46
CA PRO A 34 15.39 1.76 1.77
C PRO A 34 15.93 3.10 1.29
N HIS A 35 15.17 3.75 0.44
CA HIS A 35 15.51 5.05 -0.10
C HIS A 35 14.24 5.89 -0.28
N PHE A 36 14.07 6.87 0.57
CA PHE A 36 12.88 7.70 0.56
C PHE A 36 12.83 8.61 -0.67
N HIS A 37 11.80 8.43 -1.48
CA HIS A 37 11.56 9.26 -2.66
C HIS A 37 10.31 10.09 -2.49
N SER A 38 10.47 11.41 -2.54
CA SER A 38 9.36 12.35 -2.67
C SER A 38 9.21 12.78 -4.12
N PHE A 39 8.02 12.65 -4.68
CA PHE A 39 7.74 13.02 -6.06
C PHE A 39 6.30 13.53 -6.19
N LYS A 40 5.93 14.02 -7.36
CA LYS A 40 4.56 14.37 -7.70
C LYS A 40 4.08 13.47 -8.83
N ASN A 41 2.81 13.03 -8.74
CA ASN A 41 2.17 12.33 -9.85
C ASN A 41 1.69 13.29 -10.94
N ALA A 42 1.07 12.77 -12.01
CA ALA A 42 0.55 13.57 -13.12
C ALA A 42 -0.51 14.61 -12.68
N GLN A 43 -1.21 14.38 -11.59
CA GLN A 43 -2.22 15.30 -11.02
C GLN A 43 -1.63 16.28 -9.99
N ASN A 44 -0.29 16.43 -9.94
CA ASN A 44 0.45 17.31 -9.02
C ASN A 44 0.26 16.97 -7.53
N ILE A 45 -0.15 15.74 -7.20
CA ILE A 45 -0.31 15.26 -5.82
C ILE A 45 1.06 14.80 -5.28
N LYS A 46 1.36 15.19 -4.03
CA LYS A 46 2.58 14.76 -3.34
C LYS A 46 2.53 13.28 -3.02
N CYS A 47 3.48 12.54 -3.56
CA CYS A 47 3.69 11.11 -3.37
C CYS A 47 4.99 10.86 -2.60
N PHE A 48 5.00 9.79 -1.81
CA PHE A 48 6.15 9.35 -1.05
C PHE A 48 6.31 7.84 -1.21
N ALA A 49 7.48 7.38 -1.62
CA ALA A 49 7.84 5.98 -1.71
C ALA A 49 8.96 5.67 -0.72
N ILE A 50 8.91 4.49 -0.09
CA ILE A 50 9.87 4.05 0.92
C ILE A 50 11.05 3.36 0.28
N TYR A 51 10.79 2.55 -0.74
CA TYR A 51 11.80 1.76 -1.44
C TYR A 51 11.83 2.06 -2.93
N SER A 52 13.02 1.94 -3.53
CA SER A 52 13.14 1.67 -4.95
C SER A 52 12.73 0.20 -5.22
N TYR A 53 11.92 -0.03 -6.26
CA TYR A 53 11.53 -1.39 -6.64
C TYR A 53 12.75 -2.15 -7.19
N ASN A 54 13.28 -3.06 -6.42
CA ASN A 54 14.45 -3.89 -6.72
C ASN A 54 14.13 -5.40 -6.66
N ASN A 55 15.10 -6.25 -6.94
CA ASN A 55 14.92 -7.70 -6.93
C ASN A 55 14.47 -8.22 -5.56
N LYS A 56 14.97 -7.65 -4.46
CA LYS A 56 14.59 -8.07 -3.10
C LYS A 56 13.13 -7.72 -2.79
N ILE A 57 12.70 -6.51 -3.11
CA ILE A 57 11.29 -6.10 -2.98
C ILE A 57 10.39 -6.96 -3.86
N ARG A 58 10.81 -7.29 -5.09
CA ARG A 58 10.07 -8.17 -6.00
C ARG A 58 9.91 -9.58 -5.41
N GLU A 59 10.98 -10.17 -4.89
CA GLU A 59 10.97 -11.48 -4.23
C GLU A 59 10.00 -11.51 -3.04
N MET A 60 10.07 -10.52 -2.16
CA MET A 60 9.20 -10.42 -0.99
C MET A 60 7.72 -10.23 -1.37
N LEU A 61 7.44 -9.42 -2.40
CA LEU A 61 6.08 -9.27 -2.92
C LEU A 61 5.56 -10.56 -3.57
N TYR A 62 6.44 -11.34 -4.22
CA TYR A 62 6.08 -12.65 -4.75
C TYR A 62 5.71 -13.62 -3.60
N LEU A 63 6.49 -13.66 -2.53
CA LEU A 63 6.17 -14.47 -1.35
C LEU A 63 4.82 -14.06 -0.75
N LEU A 64 4.56 -12.76 -0.61
CA LEU A 64 3.30 -12.25 -0.06
C LEU A 64 2.09 -12.56 -0.97
N LYS A 65 2.21 -12.30 -2.28
CA LYS A 65 1.06 -12.36 -3.21
C LYS A 65 0.90 -13.73 -3.89
N GLY A 66 1.99 -14.40 -4.21
CA GLY A 66 1.99 -15.65 -4.98
C GLY A 66 2.18 -16.90 -4.13
N ALA A 67 2.96 -16.82 -3.06
CA ALA A 67 3.10 -17.92 -2.09
C ALA A 67 2.20 -17.76 -0.85
N TYR A 68 1.39 -16.68 -0.80
CA TYR A 68 0.43 -16.36 0.25
C TYR A 68 1.03 -16.26 1.67
N ASP A 69 2.32 -15.92 1.75
CA ASP A 69 3.02 -15.73 3.02
C ASP A 69 2.62 -14.39 3.67
N PHE A 70 1.54 -14.42 4.45
CA PHE A 70 1.02 -13.26 5.18
C PHE A 70 2.07 -12.59 6.07
N GLU A 71 3.01 -13.36 6.65
CA GLU A 71 4.03 -12.83 7.57
C GLU A 71 5.00 -11.87 6.87
N MET A 72 5.16 -12.00 5.53
CA MET A 72 5.94 -11.05 4.73
C MET A 72 5.39 -9.62 4.82
N SER A 73 4.07 -9.43 4.98
CA SER A 73 3.46 -8.11 5.10
C SER A 73 4.08 -7.26 6.21
N LYS A 74 4.43 -7.89 7.33
CA LYS A 74 5.02 -7.25 8.51
C LYS A 74 6.46 -6.78 8.28
N CYS A 75 7.14 -7.31 7.25
CA CYS A 75 8.54 -7.01 6.98
C CYS A 75 8.77 -5.67 6.30
N PHE A 76 7.78 -5.17 5.52
CA PHE A 76 7.97 -4.00 4.67
C PHE A 76 8.09 -2.69 5.43
N LEU A 77 7.18 -2.41 6.36
CA LEU A 77 7.09 -1.09 7.00
C LEU A 77 7.54 -1.07 8.47
N HIS A 78 7.92 -2.22 9.03
CA HIS A 78 8.21 -2.33 10.46
C HIS A 78 9.23 -1.29 10.95
N HIS A 79 10.33 -1.10 10.22
CA HIS A 79 11.40 -0.15 10.58
C HIS A 79 10.97 1.32 10.51
N PHE A 80 9.90 1.62 9.78
CA PHE A 80 9.44 2.98 9.51
C PHE A 80 8.10 3.32 10.16
N LYS A 81 7.48 2.36 10.87
CA LYS A 81 6.11 2.51 11.39
C LYS A 81 5.96 3.73 12.30
N GLU A 82 6.89 3.98 13.21
CA GLU A 82 6.81 5.11 14.13
C GLU A 82 6.97 6.45 13.40
N TYR A 83 7.94 6.53 12.49
CA TYR A 83 8.14 7.70 11.64
C TYR A 83 6.90 8.00 10.77
N LEU A 84 6.31 6.97 10.16
CA LEU A 84 5.13 7.13 9.30
C LEU A 84 3.88 7.48 10.12
N ASN A 85 3.70 6.89 11.29
CA ASN A 85 2.62 7.24 12.21
C ASN A 85 2.71 8.71 12.63
N LEU A 86 3.90 9.20 13.00
CA LEU A 86 4.11 10.60 13.35
C LEU A 86 3.91 11.53 12.15
N LYS A 87 4.47 11.18 10.98
CA LYS A 87 4.37 11.98 9.75
C LYS A 87 2.94 12.15 9.25
N TYR A 88 2.10 11.14 9.45
CA TYR A 88 0.72 11.09 8.93
C TYR A 88 -0.34 10.99 10.04
N TRP A 89 -0.04 11.35 11.27
CA TRP A 89 -0.87 11.19 12.47
C TRP A 89 -2.32 11.68 12.31
N ASN A 90 -2.56 12.70 11.47
CA ASN A 90 -3.86 13.31 11.23
C ASN A 90 -4.44 13.00 9.84
N TYR A 91 -3.93 11.94 9.19
CA TYR A 91 -4.45 11.42 7.94
C TYR A 91 -5.25 10.13 8.19
N THR A 92 -6.24 9.90 7.33
CA THR A 92 -6.96 8.62 7.25
C THR A 92 -6.40 7.82 6.09
N LEU A 93 -5.99 6.58 6.34
CA LEU A 93 -5.54 5.64 5.31
C LEU A 93 -6.72 5.26 4.42
N VAL A 94 -6.52 5.33 3.11
CA VAL A 94 -7.42 4.73 2.12
C VAL A 94 -6.57 3.82 1.25
N PHE A 95 -6.96 2.55 1.14
CA PHE A 95 -6.19 1.54 0.43
C PHE A 95 -6.54 1.54 -1.05
N ALA A 96 -5.52 1.53 -1.93
CA ALA A 96 -5.73 1.24 -3.33
C ALA A 96 -6.35 -0.16 -3.48
N PRO A 97 -7.34 -0.34 -4.39
CA PRO A 97 -8.09 -1.58 -4.46
C PRO A 97 -7.29 -2.69 -5.14
N SER A 98 -7.29 -3.88 -4.55
CA SER A 98 -6.85 -5.12 -5.19
C SER A 98 -8.02 -5.84 -5.87
N TYR A 99 -7.73 -6.85 -6.67
CA TYR A 99 -8.77 -7.67 -7.26
C TYR A 99 -9.36 -8.62 -6.19
N LYS A 100 -10.70 -8.60 -6.06
CA LYS A 100 -11.40 -9.33 -4.99
C LYS A 100 -11.16 -10.83 -5.07
N GLY A 101 -11.18 -11.42 -6.27
CA GLY A 101 -10.90 -12.84 -6.48
C GLY A 101 -9.50 -13.25 -6.00
N ASP A 102 -8.48 -12.40 -6.27
CA ASP A 102 -7.12 -12.67 -5.77
C ASP A 102 -7.04 -12.56 -4.24
N ASP A 103 -7.81 -11.64 -3.64
CA ASP A 103 -7.84 -11.46 -2.18
C ASP A 103 -8.58 -12.63 -1.50
N GLU A 104 -9.66 -13.15 -2.11
CA GLU A 104 -10.40 -14.33 -1.65
C GLU A 104 -9.56 -15.60 -1.73
N GLU A 105 -8.86 -15.82 -2.86
CA GLU A 105 -7.96 -16.96 -3.06
C GLU A 105 -6.81 -16.92 -2.06
N ARG A 106 -6.24 -15.73 -1.81
CA ARG A 106 -5.13 -15.51 -0.88
C ARG A 106 -5.56 -15.53 0.59
N GLY A 107 -6.83 -15.24 0.87
CA GLY A 107 -7.37 -15.09 2.22
C GLY A 107 -7.13 -13.73 2.87
N PHE A 108 -6.48 -12.77 2.17
CA PHE A 108 -6.23 -11.42 2.66
C PHE A 108 -5.96 -10.42 1.53
N ASN A 109 -6.25 -9.13 1.83
CA ASN A 109 -5.84 -8.02 0.98
C ASN A 109 -4.38 -7.62 1.30
N HIS A 110 -3.48 -7.72 0.32
CA HIS A 110 -2.05 -7.48 0.52
C HIS A 110 -1.73 -6.01 0.84
N VAL A 111 -2.44 -5.03 0.25
CA VAL A 111 -2.22 -3.60 0.54
C VAL A 111 -2.62 -3.31 1.98
N VAL A 112 -3.80 -3.77 2.40
CA VAL A 112 -4.26 -3.65 3.79
C VAL A 112 -3.25 -4.29 4.74
N SER A 113 -2.78 -5.50 4.45
CA SER A 113 -1.83 -6.23 5.30
C SER A 113 -0.49 -5.51 5.46
N ILE A 114 0.07 -4.93 4.37
CA ILE A 114 1.33 -4.16 4.42
C ILE A 114 1.18 -2.92 5.31
N PHE A 115 0.07 -2.18 5.17
CA PHE A 115 -0.11 -0.90 5.85
C PHE A 115 -0.82 -1.00 7.21
N SER A 116 -1.33 -2.18 7.60
CA SER A 116 -1.97 -2.42 8.91
C SER A 116 -1.05 -2.18 10.12
N VAL A 117 0.27 -2.19 9.90
CA VAL A 117 1.27 -1.85 10.93
C VAL A 117 1.19 -0.39 11.36
N LEU A 118 0.58 0.47 10.56
CA LEU A 118 0.37 1.88 10.88
C LEU A 118 -0.89 2.03 11.74
N LYS A 119 -0.75 2.67 12.90
CA LYS A 119 -1.83 2.91 13.86
C LYS A 119 -2.65 4.16 13.49
N LEU A 120 -3.08 4.26 12.22
CA LEU A 120 -3.88 5.36 11.70
C LEU A 120 -5.31 4.92 11.47
N LYS A 121 -6.26 5.86 11.54
CA LYS A 121 -7.62 5.62 11.04
C LYS A 121 -7.56 5.08 9.62
N SER A 122 -8.41 4.12 9.26
CA SER A 122 -8.42 3.54 7.91
C SER A 122 -9.83 3.33 7.38
N LEU A 123 -9.97 3.43 6.05
CA LEU A 123 -11.20 3.21 5.30
C LEU A 123 -10.90 2.32 4.09
N GLN A 124 -11.72 1.29 3.89
CA GLN A 124 -11.69 0.42 2.72
C GLN A 124 -12.90 0.73 1.84
N ILE A 125 -12.84 1.82 1.11
CA ILE A 125 -13.94 2.41 0.33
C ILE A 125 -13.72 2.36 -1.18
N LEU A 126 -12.56 1.89 -1.63
CA LEU A 126 -12.22 1.75 -3.04
C LEU A 126 -12.25 0.28 -3.44
N HIS A 127 -12.92 -0.02 -4.55
CA HIS A 127 -13.11 -1.39 -5.04
C HIS A 127 -12.74 -1.50 -6.51
N LYS A 128 -12.25 -2.68 -6.94
CA LYS A 128 -12.20 -3.05 -8.35
C LYS A 128 -13.54 -3.63 -8.77
N ILE A 129 -14.03 -3.20 -9.92
CA ILE A 129 -15.26 -3.73 -10.53
C ILE A 129 -14.88 -5.01 -11.29
N ASP A 130 -15.56 -6.10 -10.98
CA ASP A 130 -15.37 -7.39 -11.66
C ASP A 130 -15.75 -7.30 -13.15
N LYS A 131 -15.02 -8.01 -14.01
CA LYS A 131 -15.28 -8.06 -15.46
C LYS A 131 -16.72 -8.52 -15.78
N VAL A 132 -17.30 -9.36 -14.94
CA VAL A 132 -18.68 -9.89 -15.12
C VAL A 132 -19.73 -8.79 -14.97
N LYS A 133 -19.54 -7.84 -14.04
CA LYS A 133 -20.45 -6.69 -13.87
C LYS A 133 -20.34 -5.64 -14.97
N GLN A 134 -19.31 -5.71 -15.83
CA GLN A 134 -19.14 -4.80 -16.95
C GLN A 134 -20.09 -5.11 -18.11
N SER A 135 -20.55 -6.36 -18.25
CA SER A 135 -21.54 -6.76 -19.25
C SER A 135 -22.89 -6.08 -19.05
N ASP A 136 -23.20 -5.72 -17.80
CA ASP A 136 -24.51 -5.16 -17.40
C ASP A 136 -24.54 -3.62 -17.44
N LEU A 137 -23.40 -2.97 -17.77
CA LEU A 137 -23.28 -1.52 -17.85
C LEU A 137 -23.59 -0.99 -19.26
N SER A 138 -24.28 0.14 -19.34
CA SER A 138 -24.53 0.84 -20.61
C SER A 138 -23.24 1.31 -21.29
N SER A 139 -23.31 1.60 -22.60
CA SER A 139 -22.15 2.08 -23.37
C SER A 139 -21.61 3.44 -22.88
N GLU A 140 -22.43 4.28 -22.27
CA GLU A 140 -22.01 5.55 -21.66
C GLU A 140 -21.32 5.35 -20.32
N GLU A 141 -21.80 4.43 -19.48
CA GLU A 141 -21.16 4.02 -18.23
C GLU A 141 -19.81 3.37 -18.47
N ARG A 142 -19.67 2.55 -19.55
CA ARG A 142 -18.38 1.96 -19.95
C ARG A 142 -17.35 3.00 -20.39
N LYS A 143 -17.74 4.09 -21.04
CA LYS A 143 -16.85 5.20 -21.43
C LYS A 143 -16.38 6.01 -20.22
N ASN A 144 -17.20 6.13 -19.16
CA ASN A 144 -16.86 6.81 -17.92
C ASN A 144 -16.06 5.95 -16.92
N ILE A 145 -16.05 4.62 -17.08
CA ILE A 145 -15.32 3.66 -16.23
C ILE A 145 -13.96 3.33 -16.88
N GLY A 146 -13.18 4.33 -17.18
CA GLY A 146 -11.84 4.14 -17.77
C GLY A 146 -10.85 3.36 -16.88
N ASN A 147 -11.24 2.86 -15.68
CA ASN A 147 -10.34 2.20 -14.76
C ASN A 147 -10.94 1.08 -13.90
N HIS A 148 -12.08 0.52 -14.24
CA HIS A 148 -12.64 -0.61 -13.47
C HIS A 148 -12.66 -0.43 -11.93
N LEU A 149 -12.82 0.81 -11.46
CA LEU A 149 -12.80 1.15 -10.05
C LEU A 149 -14.11 1.81 -9.62
N SER A 150 -14.54 1.53 -8.40
CA SER A 150 -15.67 2.20 -7.75
C SER A 150 -15.27 2.69 -6.35
N ILE A 151 -16.10 3.58 -5.80
CA ILE A 151 -15.95 4.09 -4.45
C ILE A 151 -17.30 4.06 -3.75
N ASP A 152 -17.31 3.73 -2.46
CA ASP A 152 -18.50 3.81 -1.63
C ASP A 152 -18.95 5.27 -1.48
N ASN A 153 -20.26 5.48 -1.29
CA ASN A 153 -20.80 6.81 -1.04
C ASN A 153 -20.43 7.26 0.39
N VAL A 154 -19.43 8.15 0.50
CA VAL A 154 -18.89 8.62 1.78
C VAL A 154 -18.46 10.09 1.67
N ASP A 155 -18.79 10.91 2.67
CA ASP A 155 -18.33 12.31 2.71
C ASP A 155 -16.89 12.39 3.22
N LEU A 156 -15.99 12.86 2.35
CA LEU A 156 -14.57 13.09 2.64
C LEU A 156 -14.18 14.57 2.73
N THR A 157 -15.16 15.48 2.81
CA THR A 157 -14.93 16.94 2.72
C THR A 157 -13.93 17.45 3.76
N ASN A 158 -13.95 16.92 4.98
CA ASN A 158 -13.05 17.31 6.07
C ASN A 158 -11.97 16.27 6.38
N VAL A 159 -11.82 15.25 5.53
CA VAL A 159 -10.87 14.17 5.72
C VAL A 159 -9.57 14.47 5.00
N LYS A 160 -8.45 14.35 5.72
CA LYS A 160 -7.11 14.31 5.09
C LYS A 160 -6.81 12.86 4.71
N VAL A 161 -6.81 12.57 3.42
CA VAL A 161 -6.65 11.22 2.88
C VAL A 161 -5.17 10.91 2.62
N LEU A 162 -4.71 9.78 3.14
CA LEU A 162 -3.46 9.13 2.75
C LEU A 162 -3.80 7.89 1.92
N LEU A 163 -3.78 8.04 0.60
CA LEU A 163 -3.96 6.92 -0.34
C LEU A 163 -2.69 6.06 -0.32
N VAL A 164 -2.84 4.75 -0.07
CA VAL A 164 -1.70 3.83 0.03
C VAL A 164 -1.78 2.72 -1.01
N ASP A 165 -0.61 2.31 -1.52
CA ASP A 165 -0.47 1.20 -2.47
C ASP A 165 0.89 0.51 -2.28
N ASP A 166 1.05 -0.71 -2.80
CA ASP A 166 2.31 -1.45 -2.70
C ASP A 166 3.36 -0.94 -3.70
N VAL A 167 3.05 -0.85 -4.99
CA VAL A 167 4.02 -0.49 -6.04
C VAL A 167 3.49 0.62 -6.96
N TYR A 168 4.19 1.74 -6.99
CA TYR A 168 3.95 2.78 -7.99
C TYR A 168 4.72 2.47 -9.28
N THR A 169 4.01 2.17 -10.34
CA THR A 169 4.57 1.94 -11.69
C THR A 169 4.32 3.14 -12.60
N THR A 170 3.20 3.17 -13.31
CA THR A 170 2.75 4.29 -14.15
C THR A 170 1.93 5.32 -13.36
N GLY A 171 1.37 4.91 -12.23
CA GLY A 171 0.49 5.73 -11.40
C GLY A 171 -0.96 5.80 -11.91
N SER A 172 -1.35 4.99 -12.91
CA SER A 172 -2.71 4.98 -13.45
C SER A 172 -3.75 4.64 -12.39
N THR A 173 -3.54 3.58 -11.60
CA THR A 173 -4.41 3.19 -10.48
C THR A 173 -4.53 4.32 -9.45
N ILE A 174 -3.40 4.89 -9.05
CA ILE A 174 -3.36 6.00 -8.08
C ILE A 174 -4.13 7.22 -8.61
N SER A 175 -3.95 7.56 -9.90
CA SER A 175 -4.66 8.70 -10.53
C SER A 175 -6.16 8.49 -10.54
N ALA A 176 -6.63 7.30 -10.89
CA ALA A 176 -8.04 6.95 -10.87
C ALA A 176 -8.64 6.98 -9.45
N CYS A 177 -7.93 6.42 -8.46
CA CYS A 177 -8.34 6.49 -7.05
C CYS A 177 -8.48 7.95 -6.57
N ILE A 178 -7.53 8.83 -6.94
CA ILE A 178 -7.57 10.26 -6.59
C ILE A 178 -8.81 10.95 -7.16
N GLU A 179 -9.20 10.64 -8.40
CA GLU A 179 -10.40 11.19 -9.03
C GLU A 179 -11.66 10.78 -8.27
N LEU A 180 -11.77 9.49 -7.92
CA LEU A 180 -12.89 8.99 -7.12
C LEU A 180 -12.95 9.65 -5.74
N LEU A 181 -11.83 9.76 -5.04
CA LEU A 181 -11.74 10.41 -3.73
C LEU A 181 -12.14 11.90 -3.80
N ARG A 182 -11.75 12.60 -4.86
CA ARG A 182 -12.16 14.00 -5.09
C ARG A 182 -13.65 14.14 -5.33
N ARG A 183 -14.29 13.19 -6.05
CA ARG A 183 -15.75 13.17 -6.25
C ARG A 183 -16.49 13.04 -4.92
N GLN A 184 -15.90 12.37 -3.92
CA GLN A 184 -16.42 12.26 -2.55
C GLN A 184 -16.00 13.44 -1.64
N GLY A 185 -15.49 14.52 -2.20
CA GLY A 185 -15.16 15.74 -1.46
C GLY A 185 -13.77 15.83 -0.86
N ALA A 186 -12.88 14.83 -1.06
CA ALA A 186 -11.52 14.87 -0.50
C ALA A 186 -10.68 16.01 -1.09
N LYS A 187 -10.37 17.03 -0.28
CA LYS A 187 -9.56 18.20 -0.68
C LYS A 187 -8.06 18.03 -0.39
N LYS A 188 -7.72 17.25 0.62
CA LYS A 188 -6.32 17.04 1.06
C LYS A 188 -5.94 15.58 0.88
N ILE A 189 -5.28 15.27 -0.23
CA ILE A 189 -4.82 13.92 -0.57
C ILE A 189 -3.30 13.90 -0.63
N LYS A 190 -2.68 12.91 0.00
CA LYS A 190 -1.29 12.49 -0.20
C LYS A 190 -1.27 11.03 -0.60
N VAL A 191 -0.17 10.61 -1.21
CA VAL A 191 0.04 9.22 -1.61
C VAL A 191 1.27 8.68 -0.89
N LEU A 192 1.14 7.49 -0.30
CA LEU A 192 2.25 6.73 0.26
C LEU A 192 2.27 5.36 -0.41
N VAL A 193 3.36 5.03 -1.09
CA VAL A 193 3.55 3.71 -1.69
C VAL A 193 4.72 3.01 -1.02
N MET A 194 4.62 1.70 -0.88
CA MET A 194 5.70 0.92 -0.31
C MET A 194 6.94 1.02 -1.23
N SER A 195 6.79 0.85 -2.53
CA SER A 195 7.90 0.98 -3.47
C SER A 195 7.52 1.71 -4.76
N LYS A 196 8.54 2.25 -5.44
CA LYS A 196 8.39 2.90 -6.75
C LYS A 196 9.33 2.25 -7.77
N ARG A 197 8.81 1.92 -8.94
CA ARG A 197 9.61 1.51 -10.08
C ARG A 197 10.12 2.75 -10.81
N PHE A 198 11.43 2.92 -10.86
CA PHE A 198 12.08 3.93 -11.72
C PHE A 198 12.28 3.33 -13.10
N LYS A 199 12.07 4.16 -14.12
CA LYS A 199 12.42 3.83 -15.51
C LYS A 199 13.91 4.01 -15.71
#